data_5c69126b46d34622c2e948aead93fb2f
#
_entry.id   5c69126b46d34622c2e948aead93fb2f
#
_cell.length_a   1.000
_cell.length_b   1.000
_cell.length_c   1.000
_cell.angle_alpha   90.00
_cell.angle_beta   90.00
_cell.angle_gamma   90.00
#
_symmetry.space_group_name_H-M   'P 1'
#
loop_
_entity.id
_entity.type
_entity.pdbx_description
1 polymer ?
#
loop_
_entity_poly.entity_id
_entity_poly.type
_entity_poly.pdbx_seq_one_letter_code
_entity_poly.pdbx_strand_id
1 'polypeptide(L)'
;MNAHDVPDAPDIQVEVVRVFTDPAGNLGNALGIARAGDVVALDKQELAARLGFSETTVVSDPVDGVRIYTPAVELPFAGHPTVGTAWWLDVQRTPVHTLRVPAGPVAVTRTDGLTWITARAEWAPKFVFRQLDSAEELAALSPGDFTAGQHFFWAWTDESRGALRARMFAPAMGIAEDEATGAAAVALTGQLRRGLIITQGQGSQLYTEWDSDGWVRLGGRVAEDHVVVL
;
A
#
# COMPACT_ATOMS: atom_id res chain seq x y z
N MET A 1 27.16 38.12 25.83
CA MET A 1 26.18 37.77 24.78
C MET A 1 26.51 36.36 24.34
N ASN A 2 25.77 35.39 24.86
CA ASN A 2 25.99 33.98 24.52
C ASN A 2 25.37 33.69 23.15
N ALA A 3 26.19 33.09 22.29
CA ALA A 3 25.79 32.65 20.96
C ALA A 3 24.85 31.46 21.07
N HIS A 4 23.74 31.54 20.30
CA HIS A 4 22.92 30.50 19.76
C HIS A 4 22.31 29.44 20.71
N ASP A 5 21.21 29.83 21.35
CA ASP A 5 20.05 28.91 21.48
C ASP A 5 19.25 29.02 20.18
N VAL A 6 19.64 28.28 19.15
CA VAL A 6 18.74 27.91 18.07
C VAL A 6 17.95 26.75 18.67
N PRO A 7 16.61 26.84 18.83
CA PRO A 7 15.84 25.70 19.27
C PRO A 7 16.05 24.59 18.26
N ASP A 8 16.42 23.38 18.77
CA ASP A 8 16.45 22.19 17.94
C ASP A 8 15.12 22.10 17.19
N ALA A 9 15.18 21.83 15.89
CA ALA A 9 13.96 21.58 15.11
C ALA A 9 13.19 20.46 15.82
N PRO A 10 11.87 20.59 15.99
CA PRO A 10 11.10 19.55 16.66
C PRO A 10 11.31 18.21 15.97
N ASP A 11 11.52 17.15 16.75
CA ASP A 11 11.60 15.79 16.26
C ASP A 11 10.34 15.45 15.45
N ILE A 12 10.54 15.03 14.22
CA ILE A 12 9.43 14.64 13.33
C ILE A 12 9.08 13.19 13.62
N GLN A 13 7.83 12.95 14.01
CA GLN A 13 7.32 11.61 14.23
C GLN A 13 6.59 11.10 13.00
N VAL A 14 6.97 9.91 12.53
CA VAL A 14 6.32 9.19 11.46
C VAL A 14 5.80 7.88 12.02
N GLU A 15 4.49 7.71 12.03
CA GLU A 15 3.88 6.46 12.46
C GLU A 15 4.01 5.41 11.36
N VAL A 16 4.36 4.19 11.74
CA VAL A 16 4.48 3.06 10.81
C VAL A 16 3.41 2.04 11.11
N VAL A 17 2.71 1.63 10.08
CA VAL A 17 1.70 0.57 10.14
C VAL A 17 2.04 -0.54 9.14
N ARG A 18 1.57 -1.76 9.40
CA ARG A 18 1.64 -2.89 8.48
C ARG A 18 0.29 -3.11 7.83
N VAL A 19 0.25 -3.05 6.52
CA VAL A 19 -0.97 -3.15 5.72
C VAL A 19 -1.05 -4.49 5.02
N PHE A 20 -2.23 -5.11 5.01
CA PHE A 20 -2.49 -6.46 4.49
C PHE A 20 -1.86 -7.57 5.33
N THR A 21 -1.89 -7.40 6.66
CA THR A 21 -1.41 -8.42 7.59
C THR A 21 -2.22 -9.72 7.47
N ASP A 22 -1.64 -10.80 7.98
CA ASP A 22 -2.36 -12.04 8.21
C ASP A 22 -3.42 -11.88 9.33
N PRO A 23 -4.28 -12.88 9.59
CA PRO A 23 -5.29 -12.79 10.66
C PRO A 23 -4.70 -12.63 12.07
N ALA A 24 -3.44 -12.96 12.28
CA ALA A 24 -2.74 -12.79 13.55
C ALA A 24 -2.08 -11.40 13.70
N GLY A 25 -2.15 -10.55 12.67
CA GLY A 25 -1.54 -9.22 12.65
C GLY A 25 -0.06 -9.20 12.26
N ASN A 26 0.46 -10.32 11.78
CA ASN A 26 1.83 -10.43 11.30
C ASN A 26 1.93 -10.13 9.80
N LEU A 27 3.17 -10.00 9.31
CA LEU A 27 3.46 -9.72 7.90
C LEU A 27 2.93 -8.35 7.46
N GLY A 28 2.45 -8.24 6.24
CA GLY A 28 1.96 -6.98 5.69
C GLY A 28 3.08 -6.06 5.19
N ASN A 29 2.70 -5.10 4.37
CA ASN A 29 3.61 -4.10 3.81
C ASN A 29 3.71 -2.89 4.74
N ALA A 30 4.92 -2.44 5.04
CA ALA A 30 5.15 -1.30 5.91
C ALA A 30 4.78 0.01 5.20
N LEU A 31 4.10 0.90 5.94
CA LEU A 31 3.70 2.22 5.47
C LEU A 31 4.08 3.27 6.51
N GLY A 32 4.87 4.26 6.10
CA GLY A 32 5.10 5.46 6.90
C GLY A 32 3.97 6.47 6.72
N ILE A 33 3.47 7.03 7.82
CA ILE A 33 2.39 8.02 7.82
C ILE A 33 2.84 9.27 8.61
N ALA A 34 2.87 10.41 7.95
CA ALA A 34 3.19 11.69 8.54
C ALA A 34 2.02 12.68 8.39
N ARG A 35 1.85 13.59 9.36
CA ARG A 35 0.94 14.72 9.21
C ARG A 35 1.63 15.87 8.48
N ALA A 36 0.94 16.52 7.57
CA ALA A 36 1.49 17.63 6.80
C ALA A 36 2.00 18.78 7.70
N GLY A 37 1.31 19.01 8.83
CA GLY A 37 1.70 20.04 9.82
C GLY A 37 3.06 19.75 10.49
N ASP A 38 3.41 18.49 10.69
CA ASP A 38 4.65 18.08 11.36
C ASP A 38 5.85 18.13 10.40
N VAL A 39 5.61 18.06 9.08
CA VAL A 39 6.64 17.98 8.03
C VAL A 39 6.68 19.24 7.14
N VAL A 40 6.21 20.39 7.63
CA VAL A 40 6.14 21.64 6.84
C VAL A 40 7.51 22.07 6.33
N ALA A 41 8.55 21.91 7.12
CA ALA A 41 9.91 22.34 6.78
C ALA A 41 10.68 21.34 5.91
N LEU A 42 10.12 20.13 5.69
CA LEU A 42 10.73 19.08 4.88
C LEU A 42 10.14 18.99 3.48
N ASP A 43 11.01 18.70 2.52
CA ASP A 43 10.56 18.16 1.24
C ASP A 43 10.00 16.75 1.46
N LYS A 44 8.77 16.52 1.01
CA LYS A 44 8.04 15.27 1.26
C LYS A 44 8.61 14.10 0.46
N GLN A 45 9.20 14.39 -0.70
CA GLN A 45 9.91 13.39 -1.49
C GLN A 45 11.22 12.97 -0.80
N GLU A 46 11.95 13.94 -0.22
CA GLU A 46 13.14 13.66 0.57
C GLU A 46 12.81 12.87 1.84
N LEU A 47 11.70 13.21 2.52
CA LEU A 47 11.21 12.43 3.67
C LEU A 47 11.00 10.96 3.30
N ALA A 48 10.28 10.69 2.21
CA ALA A 48 10.04 9.33 1.75
C ALA A 48 11.34 8.59 1.39
N ALA A 49 12.28 9.27 0.74
CA ALA A 49 13.58 8.71 0.40
C ALA A 49 14.41 8.34 1.66
N ARG A 50 14.37 9.18 2.70
CA ARG A 50 15.08 8.94 3.97
C ARG A 50 14.47 7.78 4.77
N LEU A 51 13.14 7.65 4.77
CA LEU A 51 12.43 6.56 5.45
C LEU A 51 12.65 5.21 4.77
N GLY A 52 12.76 5.19 3.43
CA GLY A 52 13.09 3.99 2.66
C GLY A 52 11.99 2.94 2.62
N PHE A 53 10.74 3.24 3.07
CA PHE A 53 9.60 2.36 2.85
C PHE A 53 9.23 2.34 1.37
N SER A 54 8.53 1.29 0.93
CA SER A 54 8.00 1.24 -0.44
C SER A 54 7.15 2.46 -0.75
N GLU A 55 6.32 2.89 0.22
CA GLU A 55 5.60 4.17 0.18
C GLU A 55 5.52 4.83 1.56
N THR A 56 5.37 6.14 1.51
CA THR A 56 5.08 7.04 2.65
C THR A 56 3.90 7.92 2.30
N THR A 57 2.99 8.13 3.23
CA THR A 57 1.87 9.05 3.06
C THR A 57 2.04 10.30 3.91
N VAL A 58 1.61 11.43 3.34
CA VAL A 58 1.48 12.70 4.06
C VAL A 58 0.02 13.11 4.05
N VAL A 59 -0.57 13.17 5.24
CA VAL A 59 -1.98 13.47 5.46
C VAL A 59 -2.15 14.96 5.74
N SER A 60 -3.03 15.64 5.00
CA SER A 60 -3.35 17.06 5.22
C SER A 60 -4.09 17.28 6.56
N ASP A 61 -4.00 18.51 7.10
CA ASP A 61 -4.72 18.94 8.29
C ASP A 61 -5.45 20.27 7.97
N PRO A 62 -6.78 20.32 8.01
CA PRO A 62 -7.71 19.21 8.27
C PRO A 62 -7.63 18.11 7.21
N VAL A 63 -8.07 16.91 7.57
CA VAL A 63 -8.00 15.74 6.68
C VAL A 63 -8.94 15.92 5.49
N ASP A 64 -8.41 16.42 4.38
CA ASP A 64 -9.13 16.55 3.11
C ASP A 64 -8.40 15.85 1.95
N GLY A 65 -7.16 15.39 2.17
CA GLY A 65 -6.37 14.70 1.17
C GLY A 65 -5.16 13.99 1.71
N VAL A 66 -4.65 13.10 0.90
CA VAL A 66 -3.44 12.31 1.15
C VAL A 66 -2.55 12.36 -0.07
N ARG A 67 -1.26 12.61 0.15
CA ARG A 67 -0.21 12.52 -0.87
C ARG A 67 0.61 11.25 -0.59
N ILE A 68 0.97 10.55 -1.64
CA ILE A 68 1.62 9.25 -1.58
C ILE A 68 2.96 9.34 -2.29
N TYR A 69 4.03 8.97 -1.61
CA TYR A 69 5.40 9.06 -2.12
C TYR A 69 6.10 7.71 -2.04
N THR A 70 6.71 7.26 -3.13
CA THR A 70 7.79 6.28 -3.09
C THR A 70 9.10 7.00 -2.74
N PRO A 71 10.23 6.33 -2.47
CA PRO A 71 11.52 7.00 -2.33
C PRO A 71 11.94 7.86 -3.53
N ALA A 72 11.38 7.63 -4.72
CA ALA A 72 11.79 8.27 -5.97
C ALA A 72 10.76 9.26 -6.54
N VAL A 73 9.45 9.04 -6.33
CA VAL A 73 8.40 9.80 -7.02
C VAL A 73 7.09 9.80 -6.25
N GLU A 74 6.30 10.86 -6.41
CA GLU A 74 4.92 10.92 -5.94
C GLU A 74 4.00 10.10 -6.85
N LEU A 75 3.07 9.34 -6.23
CA LEU A 75 2.09 8.51 -6.93
C LEU A 75 0.68 9.13 -6.88
N PRO A 76 -0.08 9.08 -7.98
CA PRO A 76 -1.47 9.53 -7.98
C PRO A 76 -2.39 8.59 -7.18
N PHE A 77 -2.04 7.31 -7.08
CA PHE A 77 -2.76 6.28 -6.32
C PHE A 77 -1.82 5.12 -5.99
N ALA A 78 -1.96 4.59 -4.78
CA ALA A 78 -1.38 3.30 -4.39
C ALA A 78 -2.32 2.62 -3.38
N GLY A 79 -2.54 1.32 -3.55
CA GLY A 79 -3.57 0.57 -2.81
C GLY A 79 -3.25 0.46 -1.31
N HIS A 80 -2.08 -0.10 -0.95
CA HIS A 80 -1.74 -0.29 0.46
C HIS A 80 -1.62 1.03 1.24
N PRO A 81 -1.02 2.12 0.71
CA PRO A 81 -0.99 3.39 1.41
C PRO A 81 -2.37 3.95 1.70
N THR A 82 -3.30 3.80 0.75
CA THR A 82 -4.67 4.31 0.92
C THR A 82 -5.45 3.50 1.97
N VAL A 83 -5.32 2.16 1.98
CA VAL A 83 -5.91 1.28 3.00
C VAL A 83 -5.33 1.57 4.38
N GLY A 84 -3.99 1.66 4.48
CA GLY A 84 -3.29 1.91 5.74
C GLY A 84 -3.64 3.26 6.34
N THR A 85 -3.64 4.32 5.53
CA THR A 85 -4.00 5.67 5.97
C THR A 85 -5.46 5.75 6.42
N ALA A 86 -6.39 5.11 5.70
CA ALA A 86 -7.79 5.06 6.09
C ALA A 86 -7.99 4.37 7.44
N TRP A 87 -7.28 3.26 7.68
CA TRP A 87 -7.29 2.57 8.97
C TRP A 87 -6.67 3.42 10.08
N TRP A 88 -5.50 4.02 9.83
CA TRP A 88 -4.81 4.87 10.77
C TRP A 88 -5.67 6.06 11.23
N LEU A 89 -6.37 6.74 10.31
CA LEU A 89 -7.29 7.81 10.64
C LEU A 89 -8.43 7.36 11.58
N ASP A 90 -8.89 6.11 11.43
CA ASP A 90 -9.91 5.55 12.33
C ASP A 90 -9.34 5.35 13.75
N VAL A 91 -8.14 4.80 13.86
CA VAL A 91 -7.44 4.64 15.15
C VAL A 91 -7.19 5.99 15.81
N GLN A 92 -6.86 7.02 15.03
CA GLN A 92 -6.69 8.40 15.50
C GLN A 92 -8.03 9.11 15.81
N ARG A 93 -9.16 8.38 15.79
CA ARG A 93 -10.52 8.89 16.03
C ARG A 93 -10.96 10.01 15.09
N THR A 94 -10.41 10.01 13.88
CA THR A 94 -10.79 10.89 12.77
C THR A 94 -11.25 10.08 11.55
N PRO A 95 -12.25 9.16 11.71
CA PRO A 95 -12.64 8.26 10.64
C PRO A 95 -13.18 9.03 9.44
N VAL A 96 -12.82 8.56 8.25
CA VAL A 96 -13.32 9.11 6.99
C VAL A 96 -14.12 8.08 6.21
N HIS A 97 -15.12 8.52 5.45
CA HIS A 97 -15.87 7.71 4.49
C HIS A 97 -15.37 7.92 3.06
N THR A 98 -14.58 8.97 2.86
CA THR A 98 -13.93 9.27 1.58
C THR A 98 -12.55 9.82 1.86
N LEU A 99 -11.54 9.25 1.24
CA LEU A 99 -10.17 9.73 1.26
C LEU A 99 -9.83 10.28 -0.13
N ARG A 100 -9.27 11.50 -0.18
CA ARG A 100 -8.88 12.11 -1.46
C ARG A 100 -7.41 11.84 -1.74
N VAL A 101 -7.14 11.18 -2.85
CA VAL A 101 -5.79 11.00 -3.40
C VAL A 101 -5.70 11.77 -4.74
N PRO A 102 -4.51 12.04 -5.31
CA PRO A 102 -4.40 12.77 -6.57
C PRO A 102 -5.19 12.16 -7.75
N ALA A 103 -5.37 10.83 -7.78
CA ALA A 103 -6.20 10.15 -8.79
C ALA A 103 -7.70 10.44 -8.63
N GLY A 104 -8.18 10.84 -7.44
CA GLY A 104 -9.58 11.15 -7.19
C GLY A 104 -10.07 10.74 -5.80
N PRO A 105 -11.37 10.87 -5.53
CA PRO A 105 -11.98 10.44 -4.28
C PRO A 105 -12.07 8.91 -4.20
N VAL A 106 -11.64 8.37 -3.06
CA VAL A 106 -11.65 6.94 -2.74
C VAL A 106 -12.65 6.70 -1.62
N ALA A 107 -13.69 5.94 -1.87
CA ALA A 107 -14.63 5.54 -0.81
C ALA A 107 -13.97 4.57 0.16
N VAL A 108 -14.23 4.75 1.45
CA VAL A 108 -13.69 3.95 2.56
C VAL A 108 -14.84 3.30 3.32
N THR A 109 -14.73 2.01 3.58
CA THR A 109 -15.65 1.26 4.45
C THR A 109 -14.88 0.31 5.36
N ARG A 110 -15.50 -0.12 6.46
CA ARG A 110 -14.92 -1.06 7.43
C ARG A 110 -15.92 -2.15 7.72
N THR A 111 -15.50 -3.38 7.59
CA THR A 111 -16.35 -4.55 7.82
C THR A 111 -15.48 -5.74 8.21
N ASP A 112 -15.87 -6.49 9.23
CA ASP A 112 -15.22 -7.74 9.66
C ASP A 112 -13.73 -7.61 9.98
N GLY A 113 -13.35 -6.47 10.59
CA GLY A 113 -11.95 -6.18 10.92
C GLY A 113 -11.06 -5.83 9.72
N LEU A 114 -11.66 -5.65 8.55
CA LEU A 114 -10.99 -5.21 7.34
C LEU A 114 -11.29 -3.74 7.06
N THR A 115 -10.29 -3.01 6.60
CA THR A 115 -10.46 -1.70 5.99
C THR A 115 -10.50 -1.87 4.47
N TRP A 116 -11.54 -1.33 3.86
CA TRP A 116 -11.81 -1.42 2.44
C TRP A 116 -11.75 -0.05 1.79
N ILE A 117 -11.17 0.00 0.60
CA ILE A 117 -11.21 1.16 -0.29
C ILE A 117 -11.82 0.77 -1.63
N THR A 118 -12.41 1.74 -2.35
CA THR A 118 -12.93 1.54 -3.69
C THR A 118 -12.12 2.37 -4.68
N ALA A 119 -11.51 1.70 -5.64
CA ALA A 119 -10.63 2.31 -6.64
C ALA A 119 -11.00 1.85 -8.05
N ARG A 120 -10.51 2.54 -9.06
CA ARG A 120 -10.61 2.09 -10.44
C ARG A 120 -9.40 1.27 -10.85
N ALA A 121 -9.62 0.18 -11.59
CA ALA A 121 -8.53 -0.64 -12.10
C ALA A 121 -7.54 0.16 -12.98
N GLU A 122 -8.03 1.15 -13.70
CA GLU A 122 -7.26 2.04 -14.56
C GLU A 122 -6.35 3.04 -13.82
N TRP A 123 -6.52 3.21 -12.51
CA TRP A 123 -5.63 4.04 -11.67
C TRP A 123 -4.33 3.32 -11.31
N ALA A 124 -4.32 2.00 -11.44
CA ALA A 124 -3.14 1.20 -11.17
C ALA A 124 -2.08 1.40 -12.26
N PRO A 125 -0.79 1.38 -11.92
CA PRO A 125 0.27 1.38 -12.90
C PRO A 125 0.22 0.11 -13.77
N LYS A 126 1.00 0.09 -14.85
CA LYS A 126 1.07 -1.06 -15.73
C LYS A 126 1.95 -2.14 -15.10
N PHE A 127 1.36 -3.31 -14.87
CA PHE A 127 2.05 -4.52 -14.44
C PHE A 127 2.17 -5.53 -15.59
N VAL A 128 3.22 -6.32 -15.55
CA VAL A 128 3.33 -7.55 -16.36
C VAL A 128 2.72 -8.69 -15.53
N PHE A 129 1.48 -9.04 -15.83
CA PHE A 129 0.79 -10.15 -15.17
C PHE A 129 1.13 -11.48 -15.84
N ARG A 130 1.48 -12.47 -15.05
CA ARG A 130 1.72 -13.83 -15.52
C ARG A 130 1.15 -14.86 -14.56
N GLN A 131 0.20 -15.64 -15.07
CA GLN A 131 -0.28 -16.82 -14.38
C GLN A 131 0.71 -17.96 -14.56
N LEU A 132 0.99 -18.69 -13.49
CA LEU A 132 1.78 -19.91 -13.45
C LEU A 132 0.87 -21.11 -13.15
N ASP A 133 1.35 -22.30 -13.43
CA ASP A 133 0.55 -23.51 -13.29
C ASP A 133 0.41 -23.95 -11.83
N SER A 134 1.36 -23.57 -10.96
CA SER A 134 1.31 -23.97 -9.54
C SER A 134 1.97 -22.97 -8.59
N ALA A 135 1.65 -23.11 -7.29
CA ALA A 135 2.29 -22.34 -6.23
C ALA A 135 3.77 -22.73 -6.05
N GLU A 136 4.14 -23.97 -6.37
CA GLU A 136 5.53 -24.46 -6.35
C GLU A 136 6.37 -23.78 -7.42
N GLU A 137 5.83 -23.63 -8.63
CA GLU A 137 6.50 -22.89 -9.71
C GLU A 137 6.67 -21.41 -9.32
N LEU A 138 5.64 -20.81 -8.72
CA LEU A 138 5.71 -19.45 -8.21
C LEU A 138 6.79 -19.29 -7.11
N ALA A 139 6.89 -20.25 -6.20
CA ALA A 139 7.87 -20.25 -5.12
C ALA A 139 9.32 -20.37 -5.62
N ALA A 140 9.52 -21.03 -6.77
CA ALA A 140 10.83 -21.22 -7.38
C ALA A 140 11.40 -19.96 -8.06
N LEU A 141 10.59 -18.92 -8.28
CA LEU A 141 11.07 -17.66 -8.86
C LEU A 141 12.09 -16.98 -7.93
N SER A 142 13.14 -16.44 -8.51
CA SER A 142 14.13 -15.64 -7.77
C SER A 142 13.99 -14.16 -8.14
N PRO A 143 14.02 -13.23 -7.16
CA PRO A 143 14.04 -11.79 -7.47
C PRO A 143 15.18 -11.39 -8.41
N GLY A 144 16.32 -12.09 -8.34
CA GLY A 144 17.49 -11.85 -9.20
C GLY A 144 17.28 -12.15 -10.69
N ASP A 145 16.21 -12.85 -11.03
CA ASP A 145 15.87 -13.16 -12.44
C ASP A 145 15.26 -11.96 -13.17
N PHE A 146 14.91 -10.89 -12.43
CA PHE A 146 14.25 -9.72 -12.97
C PHE A 146 15.14 -8.48 -12.83
N THR A 147 15.44 -7.82 -13.95
CA THR A 147 16.31 -6.64 -13.99
C THR A 147 15.59 -5.35 -14.36
N ALA A 148 14.34 -5.43 -14.81
CA ALA A 148 13.51 -4.29 -15.21
C ALA A 148 12.02 -4.63 -15.06
N GLY A 149 11.16 -3.60 -15.10
CA GLY A 149 9.70 -3.76 -15.10
C GLY A 149 9.08 -3.93 -13.72
N GLN A 150 7.80 -4.22 -13.74
CA GLN A 150 6.97 -4.53 -12.57
C GLN A 150 6.20 -5.81 -12.88
N HIS A 151 6.61 -6.91 -12.29
CA HIS A 151 6.13 -8.25 -12.62
C HIS A 151 5.30 -8.82 -11.49
N PHE A 152 4.04 -9.12 -11.77
CA PHE A 152 3.14 -9.78 -10.83
C PHE A 152 2.84 -11.19 -11.33
N PHE A 153 3.46 -12.17 -10.67
CA PHE A 153 3.23 -13.59 -10.91
C PHE A 153 2.21 -14.14 -9.94
N TRP A 154 1.35 -15.02 -10.41
CA TRP A 154 0.34 -15.62 -9.56
C TRP A 154 -0.05 -17.01 -10.03
N ALA A 155 -0.54 -17.84 -9.11
CA ALA A 155 -1.09 -19.17 -9.36
C ALA A 155 -2.36 -19.39 -8.51
N TRP A 156 -3.34 -20.08 -9.06
CA TRP A 156 -4.52 -20.48 -8.28
C TRP A 156 -4.15 -21.45 -7.17
N THR A 157 -4.65 -21.20 -5.98
CA THR A 157 -4.71 -22.17 -4.88
C THR A 157 -6.10 -22.81 -4.77
N ASP A 158 -7.14 -22.05 -5.10
CA ASP A 158 -8.51 -22.50 -5.27
C ASP A 158 -9.24 -21.54 -6.23
N GLU A 159 -9.27 -21.89 -7.51
CA GLU A 159 -9.90 -21.03 -8.53
C GLU A 159 -11.39 -20.85 -8.28
N SER A 160 -12.09 -21.87 -7.79
CA SER A 160 -13.54 -21.78 -7.54
C SER A 160 -13.88 -20.67 -6.55
N ARG A 161 -13.04 -20.47 -5.56
CA ARG A 161 -13.15 -19.42 -4.53
C ARG A 161 -12.46 -18.10 -4.91
N GLY A 162 -11.77 -18.04 -6.03
CA GLY A 162 -10.95 -16.90 -6.41
C GLY A 162 -9.68 -16.75 -5.53
N ALA A 163 -9.24 -17.83 -4.89
CA ALA A 163 -8.06 -17.81 -4.05
C ALA A 163 -6.78 -18.08 -4.86
N LEU A 164 -5.77 -17.25 -4.66
CA LEU A 164 -4.51 -17.34 -5.37
C LEU A 164 -3.31 -17.02 -4.47
N ARG A 165 -2.17 -17.52 -4.87
CA ARG A 165 -0.85 -17.15 -4.36
C ARG A 165 -0.18 -16.20 -5.34
N ALA A 166 0.50 -15.16 -4.85
CA ALA A 166 1.16 -14.17 -5.71
C ALA A 166 2.53 -13.78 -5.20
N ARG A 167 3.38 -13.32 -6.11
CA ARG A 167 4.66 -12.64 -5.85
C ARG A 167 4.82 -11.48 -6.81
N MET A 168 5.41 -10.39 -6.33
CA MET A 168 5.62 -9.18 -7.10
C MET A 168 7.07 -8.73 -7.06
N PHE A 169 7.66 -8.51 -8.22
CA PHE A 169 9.03 -8.04 -8.39
C PHE A 169 9.03 -6.71 -9.15
N ALA A 170 9.66 -5.68 -8.58
CA ALA A 170 9.68 -4.33 -9.15
C ALA A 170 11.09 -3.73 -9.19
N PRO A 171 12.05 -4.36 -9.89
CA PRO A 171 13.42 -3.87 -9.94
C PRO A 171 13.54 -2.46 -10.53
N ALA A 172 12.63 -2.08 -11.43
CA ALA A 172 12.58 -0.71 -11.97
C ALA A 172 12.28 0.36 -10.91
N MET A 173 11.72 -0.03 -9.76
CA MET A 173 11.43 0.83 -8.61
C MET A 173 12.46 0.64 -7.46
N GLY A 174 13.50 -0.16 -7.68
CA GLY A 174 14.46 -0.51 -6.64
C GLY A 174 13.95 -1.53 -5.62
N ILE A 175 12.82 -2.18 -5.88
CA ILE A 175 12.18 -3.16 -5.00
C ILE A 175 12.43 -4.56 -5.55
N ALA A 176 13.24 -5.35 -4.87
CA ALA A 176 13.55 -6.71 -5.29
C ALA A 176 12.29 -7.59 -5.28
N GLU A 177 11.54 -7.58 -4.18
CA GLU A 177 10.23 -8.21 -4.04
C GLU A 177 9.35 -7.36 -3.12
N ASP A 178 8.10 -7.10 -3.52
CA ASP A 178 7.12 -6.36 -2.73
C ASP A 178 6.20 -7.33 -1.99
N GLU A 179 6.10 -7.17 -0.67
CA GLU A 179 5.36 -8.09 0.22
C GLU A 179 3.85 -8.09 -0.06
N ALA A 180 3.26 -6.91 -0.38
CA ALA A 180 1.83 -6.81 -0.67
C ALA A 180 1.51 -5.60 -1.56
N THR A 181 1.03 -5.86 -2.78
CA THR A 181 0.86 -4.86 -3.83
C THR A 181 -0.62 -4.60 -4.12
N GLY A 182 -1.24 -3.69 -3.38
CA GLY A 182 -2.66 -3.39 -3.52
C GLY A 182 -3.05 -2.90 -4.92
N ALA A 183 -2.20 -2.11 -5.59
CA ALA A 183 -2.47 -1.63 -6.95
C ALA A 183 -2.50 -2.78 -7.97
N ALA A 184 -1.60 -3.77 -7.84
CA ALA A 184 -1.62 -4.96 -8.69
C ALA A 184 -2.86 -5.84 -8.41
N ALA A 185 -3.27 -5.97 -7.14
CA ALA A 185 -4.50 -6.67 -6.78
C ALA A 185 -5.72 -6.02 -7.44
N VAL A 186 -5.84 -4.68 -7.42
CA VAL A 186 -6.92 -3.94 -8.09
C VAL A 186 -6.90 -4.17 -9.60
N ALA A 187 -5.73 -4.06 -10.25
CA ALA A 187 -5.59 -4.25 -11.68
C ALA A 187 -5.92 -5.69 -12.11
N LEU A 188 -5.41 -6.70 -11.38
CA LEU A 188 -5.68 -8.11 -11.68
C LEU A 188 -7.17 -8.44 -11.51
N THR A 189 -7.81 -7.93 -10.46
CA THR A 189 -9.25 -8.07 -10.23
C THR A 189 -10.06 -7.52 -11.40
N GLY A 190 -9.72 -6.33 -11.89
CA GLY A 190 -10.33 -5.74 -13.07
C GLY A 190 -10.12 -6.58 -14.35
N GLN A 191 -8.91 -7.14 -14.53
CA GLN A 191 -8.59 -8.01 -15.66
C GLN A 191 -9.37 -9.33 -15.63
N LEU A 192 -9.46 -9.98 -14.46
CA LEU A 192 -10.14 -11.25 -14.28
C LEU A 192 -11.67 -11.09 -14.10
N ARG A 193 -12.14 -9.87 -13.83
CA ARG A 193 -13.56 -9.50 -13.61
C ARG A 193 -14.22 -10.35 -12.54
N ARG A 194 -13.52 -10.57 -11.42
CA ARG A 194 -14.02 -11.35 -10.28
C ARG A 194 -13.30 -10.95 -9.00
N GLY A 195 -13.94 -11.15 -7.85
CA GLY A 195 -13.32 -10.99 -6.54
C GLY A 195 -12.21 -12.01 -6.30
N LEU A 196 -11.16 -11.60 -5.58
CA LEU A 196 -9.98 -12.42 -5.31
C LEU A 196 -9.67 -12.45 -3.81
N ILE A 197 -9.12 -13.59 -3.37
CA ILE A 197 -8.45 -13.79 -2.08
C ILE A 197 -6.98 -14.01 -2.40
N ILE A 198 -6.16 -13.02 -2.14
CA ILE A 198 -4.75 -13.03 -2.55
C ILE A 198 -3.87 -13.25 -1.33
N THR A 199 -3.02 -14.27 -1.37
CA THR A 199 -1.93 -14.44 -0.43
C THR A 199 -0.64 -14.07 -1.16
N GLN A 200 0.01 -12.95 -0.80
CA GLN A 200 1.21 -12.44 -1.47
C GLN A 200 2.43 -12.48 -0.55
N GLY A 201 3.62 -12.45 -1.15
CA GLY A 201 4.90 -12.37 -0.43
C GLY A 201 5.09 -13.53 0.53
N GLN A 202 5.36 -13.28 1.78
CA GLN A 202 5.52 -14.30 2.82
C GLN A 202 4.19 -14.82 3.38
N GLY A 203 3.06 -14.15 3.06
CA GLY A 203 1.74 -14.57 3.49
C GLY A 203 0.77 -13.42 3.76
N SER A 204 1.08 -12.22 3.33
CA SER A 204 0.21 -11.06 3.42
C SER A 204 -1.10 -11.31 2.68
N GLN A 205 -2.22 -10.80 3.25
CA GLN A 205 -3.56 -11.12 2.76
C GLN A 205 -4.30 -9.89 2.25
N LEU A 206 -4.65 -9.94 0.96
CA LEU A 206 -5.45 -8.94 0.29
C LEU A 206 -6.77 -9.56 -0.18
N TYR A 207 -7.83 -8.81 -0.07
CA TYR A 207 -9.16 -9.20 -0.52
C TYR A 207 -9.65 -8.18 -1.54
N THR A 208 -10.26 -8.67 -2.63
CA THR A 208 -10.85 -7.77 -3.62
C THR A 208 -12.25 -8.21 -3.98
N GLU A 209 -13.07 -7.24 -4.36
CA GLU A 209 -14.39 -7.44 -4.95
C GLU A 209 -14.44 -6.65 -6.25
N TRP A 210 -15.07 -7.22 -7.27
CA TRP A 210 -15.22 -6.58 -8.58
C TRP A 210 -16.66 -6.14 -8.82
N ASP A 211 -16.79 -4.93 -9.37
CA ASP A 211 -18.07 -4.39 -9.84
C ASP A 211 -18.06 -4.28 -11.36
N SER A 212 -19.20 -4.58 -11.99
CA SER A 212 -19.39 -4.52 -13.44
C SER A 212 -19.09 -3.14 -14.06
N ASP A 213 -19.15 -2.08 -13.27
CA ASP A 213 -18.88 -0.70 -13.71
C ASP A 213 -17.38 -0.34 -13.68
N GLY A 214 -16.51 -1.34 -13.45
CA GLY A 214 -15.06 -1.17 -13.45
C GLY A 214 -14.48 -0.65 -12.13
N TRP A 215 -15.30 -0.61 -11.07
CA TRP A 215 -14.82 -0.35 -9.72
C TRP A 215 -14.35 -1.65 -9.07
N VAL A 216 -13.32 -1.53 -8.27
CA VAL A 216 -12.75 -2.62 -7.47
C VAL A 216 -12.70 -2.17 -6.02
N ARG A 217 -13.25 -2.98 -5.12
CA ARG A 217 -13.00 -2.83 -3.69
C ARG A 217 -11.74 -3.62 -3.34
N LEU A 218 -10.82 -2.99 -2.63
CA LEU A 218 -9.60 -3.58 -2.11
C LEU A 218 -9.65 -3.49 -0.60
N GLY A 219 -9.47 -4.59 0.10
CA GLY A 219 -9.52 -4.67 1.55
C GLY A 219 -8.41 -5.50 2.16
N GLY A 220 -8.13 -5.21 3.42
CA GLY A 220 -7.18 -5.98 4.22
C GLY A 220 -7.12 -5.54 5.67
N ARG A 221 -6.43 -6.35 6.47
CA ARG A 221 -6.12 -6.02 7.86
C ARG A 221 -4.94 -5.08 7.92
N VAL A 222 -4.96 -4.23 8.94
CA VAL A 222 -3.85 -3.33 9.23
C VAL A 222 -3.51 -3.47 10.72
N ALA A 223 -2.25 -3.36 11.05
CA ALA A 223 -1.76 -3.37 12.42
C ALA A 223 -0.79 -2.19 12.64
N GLU A 224 -0.73 -1.68 13.86
CA GLU A 224 0.33 -0.77 14.29
C GLU A 224 1.68 -1.51 14.26
N ASP A 225 2.75 -0.78 13.93
CA ASP A 225 4.11 -1.32 13.99
C ASP A 225 4.96 -0.51 14.98
N HIS A 226 5.51 0.64 14.55
CA HIS A 226 6.38 1.47 15.40
C HIS A 226 6.30 2.95 14.99
N VAL A 227 7.03 3.80 15.71
CA VAL A 227 7.21 5.21 15.36
C VAL A 227 8.67 5.43 14.99
N VAL A 228 8.91 6.11 13.87
CA VAL A 228 10.22 6.61 13.47
C VAL A 228 10.32 8.07 13.88
N VAL A 229 11.42 8.45 14.53
CA VAL A 229 11.75 9.84 14.90
C VAL A 229 12.91 10.29 14.04
N LEU A 230 12.77 11.46 13.39
CA LEU A 230 13.74 12.03 12.46
C LEU A 230 14.26 13.37 12.96
#